data_f12a4cf80880fa42c0bd69fcbda6c4e1
#
_entry.id   f12a4cf80880fa42c0bd69fcbda6c4e1
#
_cell.length_a   1.000
_cell.length_b   1.000
_cell.length_c   1.000
_cell.angle_alpha   90.00
_cell.angle_beta   90.00
_cell.angle_gamma   90.00
#
_symmetry.space_group_name_H-M   'P 1'
#
loop_
_entity.id
_entity.type
_entity.pdbx_description
1 polymer ?
#
loop_
_entity_poly.entity_id
_entity_poly.type
_entity_poly.pdbx_seq_one_letter_code
_entity_poly.pdbx_strand_id
1 'polypeptide(L)'
;MKYRYEFDSLGKIKVPSDKYWGASTQRSNKHFDIGDFLVRPIVIKSIAMIKKAAAIVNAKNGNIDKKLSKTIIKASNEVISGKLNDHFPLKVWQTGSGTQTNMNVNEVIANRANEILGARLGSKKPVHPNDHVNKSQSTNDVFPTAMHMAIAIRAKGKLIPFLKLLNKELEKKSKQFKKIIKVGRTHLQDATPITLGQEFSGYLEQIKNNKLRLLNVKKELYFLAHLNFYQPTSVLLVLIDQVPSLEGLCAHSYQVQKYVWLPARLNFPPY
;
A
#
# COMPACT_ATOMS: atom_id res chain seq x y z
N MET A 1 31.40 5.33 -7.14
CA MET A 1 30.40 5.44 -6.06
C MET A 1 31.08 5.27 -4.70
N LYS A 2 30.73 6.11 -3.71
CA LYS A 2 31.17 5.93 -2.32
C LYS A 2 30.23 4.92 -1.64
N TYR A 3 30.79 4.09 -0.75
CA TYR A 3 30.04 3.07 0.00
C TYR A 3 30.24 3.26 1.50
N ARG A 4 29.23 2.87 2.28
CA ARG A 4 29.35 2.65 3.72
C ARG A 4 29.12 1.17 4.04
N TYR A 5 29.57 0.74 5.19
CA TYR A 5 29.34 -0.61 5.68
C TYR A 5 28.22 -0.60 6.71
N GLU A 6 27.26 -1.48 6.53
CA GLU A 6 26.21 -1.75 7.52
C GLU A 6 26.23 -3.21 7.94
N PHE A 7 25.56 -3.52 9.04
CA PHE A 7 25.54 -4.84 9.63
C PHE A 7 24.08 -5.26 9.86
N ASP A 8 23.79 -6.53 9.61
CA ASP A 8 22.55 -7.22 10.01
C ASP A 8 22.90 -8.56 10.65
N SER A 9 21.90 -9.42 10.92
CA SER A 9 22.11 -10.76 11.49
C SER A 9 22.96 -11.69 10.60
N LEU A 10 23.07 -11.37 9.31
CA LEU A 10 23.86 -12.13 8.33
C LEU A 10 25.26 -11.55 8.10
N GLY A 11 25.66 -10.53 8.88
CA GLY A 11 26.97 -9.93 8.87
C GLY A 11 27.09 -8.62 8.07
N LYS A 12 28.31 -8.28 7.69
CA LYS A 12 28.69 -7.02 7.04
C LYS A 12 28.29 -6.98 5.57
N ILE A 13 27.77 -5.83 5.10
CA ILE A 13 27.44 -5.60 3.69
C ILE A 13 27.77 -4.15 3.30
N LYS A 14 28.18 -3.94 2.03
CA LYS A 14 28.39 -2.62 1.43
C LYS A 14 27.07 -2.03 0.96
N VAL A 15 26.77 -0.80 1.37
CA VAL A 15 25.57 -0.03 0.97
C VAL A 15 26.05 1.28 0.34
N PRO A 16 25.45 1.75 -0.77
CA PRO A 16 25.80 3.05 -1.35
C PRO A 16 25.62 4.19 -0.32
N SER A 17 26.63 5.09 -0.22
CA SER A 17 26.63 6.11 0.83
C SER A 17 25.54 7.18 0.67
N ASP A 18 25.05 7.38 -0.56
CA ASP A 18 24.00 8.34 -0.93
C ASP A 18 22.58 7.81 -0.73
N LYS A 19 22.42 6.54 -0.36
CA LYS A 19 21.10 5.89 -0.24
C LYS A 19 20.67 5.72 1.22
N TYR A 20 19.39 5.94 1.50
CA TYR A 20 18.84 5.75 2.85
C TYR A 20 18.46 4.31 3.18
N TRP A 21 18.40 3.39 2.21
CA TRP A 21 18.20 1.98 2.56
C TRP A 21 19.41 1.41 3.31
N GLY A 22 19.19 0.33 4.05
CA GLY A 22 20.19 -0.30 4.88
C GLY A 22 20.60 -1.69 4.42
N ALA A 23 21.17 -2.46 5.35
CA ALA A 23 21.71 -3.79 5.10
C ALA A 23 20.69 -4.79 4.58
N SER A 24 19.47 -4.83 5.16
CA SER A 24 18.43 -5.79 4.76
C SER A 24 17.98 -5.55 3.33
N THR A 25 17.74 -4.30 2.95
CA THR A 25 17.39 -3.93 1.57
C THR A 25 18.52 -4.24 0.60
N GLN A 26 19.77 -3.95 0.98
CA GLN A 26 20.92 -4.22 0.11
C GLN A 26 21.09 -5.73 -0.14
N ARG A 27 20.83 -6.59 0.85
CA ARG A 27 20.80 -8.05 0.66
C ARG A 27 19.68 -8.48 -0.25
N SER A 28 18.48 -7.93 -0.05
CA SER A 28 17.33 -8.20 -0.91
C SER A 28 17.65 -7.87 -2.36
N ASN A 29 18.21 -6.69 -2.63
CA ASN A 29 18.66 -6.31 -3.97
C ASN A 29 19.64 -7.29 -4.60
N LYS A 30 20.54 -7.85 -3.78
CA LYS A 30 21.55 -8.80 -4.25
C LYS A 30 20.96 -10.18 -4.57
N HIS A 31 20.00 -10.66 -3.77
CA HIS A 31 19.48 -12.02 -3.86
C HIS A 31 18.17 -12.14 -4.64
N PHE A 32 17.42 -11.06 -4.78
CA PHE A 32 16.11 -11.02 -5.45
C PHE A 32 16.09 -10.00 -6.61
N ASP A 33 17.16 -10.01 -7.40
CA ASP A 33 17.24 -9.23 -8.65
C ASP A 33 16.53 -9.95 -9.79
N ILE A 34 15.20 -10.12 -9.66
CA ILE A 34 14.37 -10.93 -10.55
C ILE A 34 13.34 -10.03 -11.25
N GLY A 35 13.35 -10.04 -12.59
CA GLY A 35 12.46 -9.21 -13.42
C GLY A 35 12.75 -7.71 -13.32
N ASP A 36 11.93 -6.88 -13.96
CA ASP A 36 12.19 -5.43 -14.12
C ASP A 36 11.24 -4.55 -13.33
N PHE A 37 10.16 -5.12 -12.77
CA PHE A 37 9.12 -4.36 -12.09
C PHE A 37 9.49 -4.07 -10.63
N LEU A 38 9.61 -2.78 -10.30
CA LEU A 38 9.77 -2.32 -8.93
C LEU A 38 8.44 -2.33 -8.16
N VAL A 39 8.53 -2.43 -6.84
CA VAL A 39 7.37 -2.24 -5.96
C VAL A 39 6.76 -0.86 -6.22
N ARG A 40 5.46 -0.83 -6.46
CA ARG A 40 4.77 0.41 -6.86
C ARG A 40 4.86 1.48 -5.77
N PRO A 41 5.17 2.75 -6.13
CA PRO A 41 5.28 3.85 -5.16
C PRO A 41 4.06 4.04 -4.26
N ILE A 42 2.86 3.70 -4.74
CA ILE A 42 1.64 3.80 -3.92
C ILE A 42 1.63 2.80 -2.75
N VAL A 43 2.23 1.62 -2.90
CA VAL A 43 2.39 0.65 -1.80
C VAL A 43 3.38 1.18 -0.77
N ILE A 44 4.53 1.69 -1.21
CA ILE A 44 5.53 2.32 -0.36
C ILE A 44 4.92 3.48 0.45
N LYS A 45 4.18 4.35 -0.24
CA LYS A 45 3.44 5.46 0.38
C LYS A 45 2.45 4.96 1.44
N SER A 46 1.71 3.89 1.17
CA SER A 46 0.75 3.32 2.12
C SER A 46 1.45 2.74 3.35
N ILE A 47 2.58 2.03 3.18
CA ILE A 47 3.39 1.57 4.31
C ILE A 47 3.88 2.77 5.13
N ALA A 48 4.40 3.82 4.51
CA ALA A 48 4.87 5.01 5.21
C ALA A 48 3.76 5.73 5.99
N MET A 49 2.52 5.74 5.50
CA MET A 49 1.35 6.24 6.23
C MET A 49 1.10 5.41 7.50
N ILE A 50 1.20 4.08 7.42
CA ILE A 50 1.07 3.19 8.58
C ILE A 50 2.18 3.47 9.59
N LYS A 51 3.45 3.61 9.14
CA LYS A 51 4.58 3.94 10.03
C LYS A 51 4.39 5.28 10.74
N LYS A 52 3.90 6.28 10.04
CA LYS A 52 3.56 7.58 10.60
C LYS A 52 2.50 7.45 11.70
N ALA A 53 1.40 6.76 11.44
CA ALA A 53 0.32 6.54 12.39
C ALA A 53 0.79 5.74 13.61
N ALA A 54 1.57 4.68 13.39
CA ALA A 54 2.16 3.88 14.46
C ALA A 54 3.11 4.71 15.36
N ALA A 55 3.92 5.59 14.77
CA ALA A 55 4.80 6.48 15.55
C ALA A 55 4.00 7.45 16.43
N ILE A 56 2.87 7.98 15.96
CA ILE A 56 1.98 8.85 16.73
C ILE A 56 1.40 8.09 17.93
N VAL A 57 0.84 6.89 17.68
CA VAL A 57 0.21 6.07 18.71
C VAL A 57 1.23 5.59 19.74
N ASN A 58 2.39 5.09 19.29
CA ASN A 58 3.45 4.63 20.19
C ASN A 58 3.99 5.75 21.08
N ALA A 59 4.09 6.99 20.57
CA ALA A 59 4.47 8.13 21.40
C ALA A 59 3.39 8.53 22.40
N LYS A 60 2.10 8.45 22.02
CA LYS A 60 0.97 8.70 22.92
C LYS A 60 0.94 7.70 24.08
N ASN A 61 1.30 6.46 23.82
CA ASN A 61 1.32 5.37 24.79
C ASN A 61 2.65 5.26 25.57
N GLY A 62 3.61 6.16 25.33
CA GLY A 62 4.91 6.12 26.01
C GLY A 62 5.89 5.04 25.50
N ASN A 63 5.56 4.33 24.43
CA ASN A 63 6.40 3.25 23.86
C ASN A 63 7.60 3.78 23.07
N ILE A 64 7.55 5.02 22.62
CA ILE A 64 8.64 5.72 21.89
C ILE A 64 8.71 7.16 22.41
N ASP A 65 9.94 7.66 22.56
CA ASP A 65 10.19 9.05 22.92
C ASP A 65 9.54 10.03 21.93
N LYS A 66 8.95 11.11 22.45
CA LYS A 66 8.22 12.12 21.64
C LYS A 66 9.11 12.81 20.59
N LYS A 67 10.42 13.03 20.88
CA LYS A 67 11.36 13.64 19.94
C LYS A 67 11.65 12.68 18.79
N LEU A 68 11.87 11.39 19.08
CA LEU A 68 12.08 10.36 18.06
C LEU A 68 10.85 10.20 17.19
N SER A 69 9.66 10.15 17.79
CA SER A 69 8.38 10.05 17.06
C SER A 69 8.21 11.22 16.09
N LYS A 70 8.40 12.48 16.53
CA LYS A 70 8.31 13.66 15.65
C LYS A 70 9.26 13.54 14.46
N THR A 71 10.44 12.99 14.64
CA THR A 71 11.44 12.85 13.57
C THR A 71 11.06 11.71 12.60
N ILE A 72 10.54 10.59 13.12
CA ILE A 72 9.98 9.49 12.31
C ILE A 72 8.82 10.00 11.46
N ILE A 73 7.92 10.80 12.05
CA ILE A 73 6.77 11.42 11.34
C ILE A 73 7.26 12.31 10.20
N LYS A 74 8.30 13.15 10.45
CA LYS A 74 8.90 14.03 9.43
C LYS A 74 9.48 13.22 8.27
N ALA A 75 10.28 12.20 8.56
CA ALA A 75 10.85 11.31 7.54
C ALA A 75 9.77 10.55 6.78
N SER A 76 8.72 10.05 7.47
CA SER A 76 7.58 9.39 6.84
C SER A 76 6.84 10.32 5.88
N ASN A 77 6.66 11.59 6.22
CA ASN A 77 6.04 12.58 5.34
C ASN A 77 6.87 12.82 4.06
N GLU A 78 8.19 12.76 4.12
CA GLU A 78 9.05 12.86 2.93
C GLU A 78 8.88 11.65 2.00
N VAL A 79 8.73 10.43 2.56
CA VAL A 79 8.37 9.23 1.77
C VAL A 79 6.97 9.37 1.16
N ILE A 80 5.98 9.80 1.94
CA ILE A 80 4.60 9.99 1.48
C ILE A 80 4.51 11.02 0.35
N SER A 81 5.29 12.09 0.40
CA SER A 81 5.34 13.12 -0.65
C SER A 81 6.08 12.67 -1.92
N GLY A 82 6.80 11.54 -1.88
CA GLY A 82 7.59 11.02 -2.99
C GLY A 82 9.01 11.59 -3.11
N LYS A 83 9.45 12.45 -2.18
CA LYS A 83 10.82 13.02 -2.20
C LYS A 83 11.93 11.97 -2.12
N LEU A 84 11.63 10.81 -1.56
CA LEU A 84 12.57 9.73 -1.33
C LEU A 84 12.35 8.52 -2.25
N ASN A 85 11.65 8.67 -3.38
CA ASN A 85 11.31 7.55 -4.27
C ASN A 85 12.52 6.75 -4.75
N ASP A 86 13.67 7.39 -4.97
CA ASP A 86 14.91 6.75 -5.45
C ASP A 86 15.60 5.86 -4.40
N HIS A 87 15.02 5.76 -3.20
CA HIS A 87 15.51 4.92 -2.11
C HIS A 87 14.74 3.60 -1.95
N PHE A 88 13.88 3.24 -2.92
CA PHE A 88 13.06 2.03 -2.91
C PHE A 88 13.35 1.17 -4.15
N PRO A 89 14.51 0.47 -4.17
CA PRO A 89 14.98 -0.24 -5.36
C PRO A 89 14.42 -1.66 -5.49
N LEU A 90 13.61 -2.14 -4.53
CA LEU A 90 13.20 -3.53 -4.49
C LEU A 90 12.23 -3.90 -5.61
N LYS A 91 12.46 -5.04 -6.20
CA LYS A 91 11.61 -5.61 -7.26
C LYS A 91 10.41 -6.34 -6.67
N VAL A 92 9.38 -6.52 -7.49
CA VAL A 92 8.13 -7.18 -7.09
C VAL A 92 8.36 -8.65 -6.75
N TRP A 93 9.26 -9.32 -7.47
CA TRP A 93 9.60 -10.72 -7.28
C TRP A 93 10.56 -10.90 -6.11
N GLN A 94 10.01 -10.86 -4.92
CA GLN A 94 10.66 -11.07 -3.63
C GLN A 94 9.84 -12.08 -2.80
N THR A 95 10.15 -12.25 -1.51
CA THR A 95 9.34 -13.12 -0.64
C THR A 95 7.88 -12.62 -0.59
N GLY A 96 6.93 -13.55 -0.69
CA GLY A 96 5.49 -13.23 -0.77
C GLY A 96 4.90 -12.54 0.48
N SER A 97 5.59 -12.65 1.63
CA SER A 97 5.20 -11.99 2.88
C SER A 97 5.35 -10.47 2.89
N GLY A 98 6.06 -9.87 1.90
CA GLY A 98 6.33 -8.43 1.84
C GLY A 98 7.32 -7.91 2.89
N THR A 99 8.00 -8.79 3.62
CA THR A 99 8.94 -8.42 4.70
C THR A 99 10.07 -7.54 4.19
N GLN A 100 10.62 -7.82 3.02
CA GLN A 100 11.72 -7.04 2.44
C GLN A 100 11.28 -5.61 2.14
N THR A 101 10.09 -5.42 1.56
CA THR A 101 9.53 -4.08 1.30
C THR A 101 9.24 -3.33 2.59
N ASN A 102 8.67 -3.98 3.60
CA ASN A 102 8.45 -3.38 4.91
C ASN A 102 9.77 -2.93 5.54
N MET A 103 10.82 -3.78 5.49
CA MET A 103 12.14 -3.44 5.99
C MET A 103 12.79 -2.28 5.21
N ASN A 104 12.63 -2.24 3.89
CA ASN A 104 13.12 -1.12 3.09
C ASN A 104 12.53 0.22 3.56
N VAL A 105 11.21 0.27 3.78
CA VAL A 105 10.55 1.48 4.31
C VAL A 105 11.06 1.81 5.73
N ASN A 106 11.23 0.80 6.60
CA ASN A 106 11.75 1.00 7.95
C ASN A 106 13.17 1.58 7.92
N GLU A 107 14.05 1.04 7.08
CA GLU A 107 15.45 1.46 6.95
C GLU A 107 15.55 2.90 6.39
N VAL A 108 14.79 3.21 5.34
CA VAL A 108 14.77 4.56 4.74
C VAL A 108 14.27 5.59 5.75
N ILE A 109 13.17 5.33 6.44
CA ILE A 109 12.63 6.24 7.45
C ILE A 109 13.62 6.40 8.61
N ALA A 110 14.22 5.32 9.12
CA ALA A 110 15.16 5.37 10.23
C ALA A 110 16.42 6.15 9.87
N ASN A 111 17.03 5.88 8.70
CA ASN A 111 18.23 6.58 8.25
C ASN A 111 17.96 8.07 7.99
N ARG A 112 16.81 8.41 7.37
CA ARG A 112 16.43 9.81 7.18
C ARG A 112 16.16 10.52 8.50
N ALA A 113 15.50 9.86 9.46
CA ALA A 113 15.29 10.39 10.80
C ALA A 113 16.63 10.61 11.55
N ASN A 114 17.56 9.67 11.43
CA ASN A 114 18.90 9.80 12.01
C ASN A 114 19.67 10.98 11.42
N GLU A 115 19.63 11.18 10.12
CA GLU A 115 20.24 12.34 9.46
C GLU A 115 19.63 13.66 9.93
N ILE A 116 18.29 13.75 10.07
CA ILE A 116 17.61 14.93 10.63
C ILE A 116 18.08 15.24 12.06
N LEU A 117 18.45 14.21 12.82
CA LEU A 117 19.00 14.34 14.18
C LEU A 117 20.52 14.56 14.22
N GLY A 118 21.18 14.72 13.06
CA GLY A 118 22.61 14.91 12.94
C GLY A 118 23.44 13.62 13.14
N ALA A 119 22.81 12.46 13.13
CA ALA A 119 23.51 11.19 13.29
C ALA A 119 23.94 10.59 11.94
N ARG A 120 24.95 9.71 11.98
CA ARG A 120 25.50 9.06 10.79
C ARG A 120 24.51 8.05 10.20
N LEU A 121 24.41 8.03 8.85
CA LEU A 121 23.67 7.01 8.13
C LEU A 121 24.18 5.60 8.45
N GLY A 122 23.26 4.65 8.62
CA GLY A 122 23.59 3.26 8.96
C GLY A 122 23.95 3.01 10.42
N SER A 123 23.97 4.05 11.27
CA SER A 123 24.27 3.91 12.71
C SER A 123 23.19 3.15 13.49
N LYS A 124 21.96 3.12 12.96
CA LYS A 124 20.75 2.61 13.63
C LYS A 124 20.47 3.29 14.99
N LYS A 125 21.10 4.43 15.23
CA LYS A 125 20.98 5.25 16.45
C LYS A 125 20.92 6.72 16.06
N PRO A 126 20.07 7.52 16.75
CA PRO A 126 19.15 7.18 17.84
C PRO A 126 17.86 6.47 17.36
N VAL A 127 17.53 6.46 16.05
CA VAL A 127 16.35 5.78 15.50
C VAL A 127 16.75 4.44 14.91
N HIS A 128 16.18 3.35 15.44
CA HIS A 128 16.38 1.99 14.93
C HIS A 128 15.21 1.55 14.03
N PRO A 129 15.47 0.89 12.86
CA PRO A 129 14.41 0.47 11.93
C PRO A 129 13.34 -0.42 12.58
N ASN A 130 13.75 -1.43 13.36
CA ASN A 130 12.81 -2.36 14.00
C ASN A 130 12.27 -1.82 15.32
N ASP A 131 13.13 -1.34 16.22
CA ASP A 131 12.75 -1.04 17.60
C ASP A 131 11.96 0.26 17.75
N HIS A 132 12.06 1.17 16.75
CA HIS A 132 11.35 2.44 16.75
C HIS A 132 10.37 2.56 15.58
N VAL A 133 10.81 2.43 14.31
CA VAL A 133 9.94 2.62 13.14
C VAL A 133 8.92 1.48 13.02
N ASN A 134 9.33 0.24 13.32
CA ASN A 134 8.47 -0.94 13.28
C ASN A 134 7.89 -1.33 14.64
N LYS A 135 8.04 -0.49 15.65
CA LYS A 135 7.57 -0.77 17.03
C LYS A 135 6.10 -1.18 17.06
N SER A 136 5.80 -2.28 17.75
CA SER A 136 4.46 -2.84 17.91
C SER A 136 3.76 -3.24 16.59
N GLN A 137 4.51 -3.59 15.56
CA GLN A 137 3.97 -3.93 14.24
C GLN A 137 4.54 -5.26 13.72
N SER A 138 3.69 -6.06 13.08
CA SER A 138 4.09 -7.21 12.27
C SER A 138 3.99 -6.89 10.79
N THR A 139 4.91 -7.39 9.97
CA THR A 139 4.81 -7.28 8.51
C THR A 139 3.55 -7.94 7.97
N ASN A 140 3.11 -9.05 8.61
CA ASN A 140 1.90 -9.77 8.20
C ASN A 140 0.62 -8.93 8.32
N ASP A 141 0.64 -7.88 9.14
CA ASP A 141 -0.46 -6.91 9.25
C ASP A 141 -0.23 -5.68 8.37
N VAL A 142 1.00 -5.14 8.41
CA VAL A 142 1.36 -3.89 7.72
C VAL A 142 1.25 -4.03 6.21
N PHE A 143 1.78 -5.12 5.64
CA PHE A 143 1.87 -5.25 4.19
C PHE A 143 0.49 -5.45 3.53
N PRO A 144 -0.37 -6.40 3.96
CA PRO A 144 -1.73 -6.51 3.39
C PRO A 144 -2.59 -5.27 3.66
N THR A 145 -2.47 -4.63 4.83
CA THR A 145 -3.12 -3.34 5.09
C THR A 145 -2.68 -2.27 4.08
N ALA A 146 -1.38 -2.17 3.81
CA ALA A 146 -0.85 -1.23 2.82
C ALA A 146 -1.33 -1.54 1.39
N MET A 147 -1.50 -2.82 1.03
CA MET A 147 -2.08 -3.22 -0.25
C MET A 147 -3.54 -2.76 -0.37
N HIS A 148 -4.37 -3.00 0.63
CA HIS A 148 -5.76 -2.54 0.68
C HIS A 148 -5.85 -1.01 0.57
N MET A 149 -5.03 -0.28 1.34
CA MET A 149 -4.94 1.18 1.26
C MET A 149 -4.53 1.67 -0.13
N ALA A 150 -3.51 1.07 -0.73
CA ALA A 150 -3.03 1.44 -2.05
C ALA A 150 -4.11 1.27 -3.13
N ILE A 151 -4.85 0.16 -3.09
CA ILE A 151 -5.96 -0.12 -4.01
C ILE A 151 -7.09 0.89 -3.77
N ALA A 152 -7.50 1.12 -2.52
CA ALA A 152 -8.58 2.05 -2.18
C ALA A 152 -8.28 3.49 -2.62
N ILE A 153 -7.05 3.97 -2.37
CA ILE A 153 -6.59 5.31 -2.78
C ILE A 153 -6.62 5.44 -4.31
N ARG A 154 -6.14 4.43 -5.05
CA ARG A 154 -6.13 4.45 -6.52
C ARG A 154 -7.51 4.31 -7.11
N ALA A 155 -8.35 3.43 -6.55
CA ALA A 155 -9.73 3.26 -7.01
C ALA A 155 -10.53 4.56 -6.84
N LYS A 156 -10.50 5.17 -5.64
CA LYS A 156 -11.24 6.41 -5.36
C LYS A 156 -10.66 7.62 -6.13
N GLY A 157 -9.33 7.75 -6.15
CA GLY A 157 -8.66 8.93 -6.70
C GLY A 157 -8.51 8.95 -8.23
N LYS A 158 -8.49 7.79 -8.88
CA LYS A 158 -8.28 7.70 -10.33
C LYS A 158 -9.29 6.82 -11.05
N LEU A 159 -9.40 5.53 -10.71
CA LEU A 159 -10.18 4.58 -11.49
C LEU A 159 -11.66 5.00 -11.61
N ILE A 160 -12.31 5.27 -10.49
CA ILE A 160 -13.73 5.66 -10.48
C ILE A 160 -13.98 6.98 -11.22
N PRO A 161 -13.19 8.05 -11.05
CA PRO A 161 -13.32 9.26 -11.86
C PRO A 161 -13.17 9.03 -13.37
N PHE A 162 -12.18 8.24 -13.81
CA PHE A 162 -12.00 7.93 -15.22
C PHE A 162 -13.14 7.08 -15.80
N LEU A 163 -13.67 6.12 -15.03
CA LEU A 163 -14.85 5.36 -15.44
C LEU A 163 -16.10 6.24 -15.57
N LYS A 164 -16.25 7.25 -14.70
CA LYS A 164 -17.34 8.24 -14.83
C LYS A 164 -17.20 9.05 -16.12
N LEU A 165 -15.98 9.49 -16.44
CA LEU A 165 -15.71 10.23 -17.67
C LEU A 165 -15.99 9.38 -18.91
N LEU A 166 -15.46 8.14 -18.96
CA LEU A 166 -15.70 7.20 -20.05
C LEU A 166 -17.20 6.94 -20.24
N ASN A 167 -17.93 6.71 -19.14
CA ASN A 167 -19.38 6.50 -19.16
C ASN A 167 -20.12 7.69 -19.81
N LYS A 168 -19.74 8.92 -19.44
CA LYS A 168 -20.33 10.16 -20.00
C LYS A 168 -20.06 10.27 -21.52
N GLU A 169 -18.84 9.98 -21.95
CA GLU A 169 -18.48 10.07 -23.38
C GLU A 169 -19.16 8.97 -24.20
N LEU A 170 -19.25 7.75 -23.70
CA LEU A 170 -20.00 6.66 -24.36
C LEU A 170 -21.50 6.99 -24.48
N GLU A 171 -22.10 7.56 -23.43
CA GLU A 171 -23.50 8.00 -23.48
C GLU A 171 -23.72 9.09 -24.55
N LYS A 172 -22.81 10.08 -24.61
CA LYS A 172 -22.85 11.12 -25.62
C LYS A 172 -22.75 10.53 -27.04
N LYS A 173 -21.82 9.60 -27.26
CA LYS A 173 -21.62 8.94 -28.55
C LYS A 173 -22.81 8.04 -28.93
N SER A 174 -23.37 7.30 -28.00
CA SER A 174 -24.59 6.51 -28.24
C SER A 174 -25.75 7.40 -28.75
N LYS A 175 -25.96 8.56 -28.12
CA LYS A 175 -26.97 9.53 -28.56
C LYS A 175 -26.66 10.14 -29.94
N GLN A 176 -25.38 10.54 -30.16
CA GLN A 176 -24.91 11.16 -31.40
C GLN A 176 -25.09 10.21 -32.60
N PHE A 177 -24.81 8.92 -32.42
CA PHE A 177 -24.80 7.94 -33.50
C PHE A 177 -26.14 7.15 -33.64
N LYS A 178 -27.17 7.60 -32.99
CA LYS A 178 -28.50 6.90 -32.97
C LYS A 178 -29.10 6.67 -34.37
N LYS A 179 -28.78 7.53 -35.33
CA LYS A 179 -29.33 7.46 -36.70
C LYS A 179 -28.38 6.82 -37.73
N ILE A 180 -27.16 6.45 -37.34
CA ILE A 180 -26.18 5.84 -38.25
C ILE A 180 -26.43 4.35 -38.30
N ILE A 181 -26.92 3.85 -39.42
CA ILE A 181 -27.20 2.43 -39.66
C ILE A 181 -25.90 1.73 -40.06
N LYS A 182 -25.66 0.56 -39.51
CA LYS A 182 -24.55 -0.32 -39.84
C LYS A 182 -25.00 -1.79 -39.83
N VAL A 183 -24.17 -2.66 -40.41
CA VAL A 183 -24.36 -4.10 -40.30
C VAL A 183 -23.97 -4.56 -38.88
N GLY A 184 -24.88 -5.28 -38.21
CA GLY A 184 -24.54 -6.05 -37.01
C GLY A 184 -23.70 -7.27 -37.39
N ARG A 185 -22.94 -7.82 -36.47
CA ARG A 185 -22.12 -9.02 -36.70
C ARG A 185 -22.19 -9.98 -35.53
N THR A 186 -22.35 -11.28 -35.87
CA THR A 186 -22.25 -12.41 -34.96
C THR A 186 -21.32 -13.45 -35.56
N HIS A 187 -20.45 -14.06 -34.78
CA HIS A 187 -19.48 -15.06 -35.27
C HIS A 187 -18.65 -14.59 -36.48
N LEU A 188 -18.29 -13.29 -36.55
CA LEU A 188 -17.60 -12.65 -37.67
C LEU A 188 -18.42 -12.63 -38.99
N GLN A 189 -19.72 -12.99 -38.99
CA GLN A 189 -20.60 -12.95 -40.13
C GLN A 189 -21.56 -11.76 -40.00
N ASP A 190 -22.07 -11.31 -41.17
CA ASP A 190 -23.08 -10.26 -41.22
C ASP A 190 -24.41 -10.75 -40.60
N ALA A 191 -24.96 -9.90 -39.75
CA ALA A 191 -26.23 -10.14 -39.04
C ALA A 191 -27.23 -9.00 -39.34
N THR A 192 -28.27 -8.89 -38.52
CA THR A 192 -29.28 -7.86 -38.68
C THR A 192 -28.70 -6.44 -38.64
N PRO A 193 -29.27 -5.48 -39.41
CA PRO A 193 -28.90 -4.09 -39.31
C PRO A 193 -29.15 -3.55 -37.89
N ILE A 194 -28.20 -2.78 -37.40
CA ILE A 194 -28.26 -2.07 -36.10
C ILE A 194 -27.84 -0.62 -36.31
N THR A 195 -28.10 0.23 -35.33
CA THR A 195 -27.49 1.55 -35.33
C THR A 195 -26.16 1.53 -34.60
N LEU A 196 -25.23 2.36 -35.05
CA LEU A 196 -23.95 2.58 -34.34
C LEU A 196 -24.20 3.06 -32.89
N GLY A 197 -25.30 3.83 -32.68
CA GLY A 197 -25.72 4.24 -31.34
C GLY A 197 -26.11 3.06 -30.44
N GLN A 198 -26.73 2.01 -30.99
CA GLN A 198 -27.03 0.78 -30.24
C GLN A 198 -25.77 0.03 -29.86
N GLU A 199 -24.76 -0.06 -30.72
CA GLU A 199 -23.48 -0.67 -30.41
C GLU A 199 -22.79 0.07 -29.23
N PHE A 200 -22.72 1.40 -29.28
CA PHE A 200 -22.17 2.22 -28.19
C PHE A 200 -22.99 2.11 -26.90
N SER A 201 -24.31 1.89 -26.98
CA SER A 201 -25.15 1.67 -25.79
C SER A 201 -24.79 0.36 -25.08
N GLY A 202 -24.39 -0.68 -25.81
CA GLY A 202 -23.88 -1.93 -25.24
C GLY A 202 -22.59 -1.71 -24.43
N TYR A 203 -21.63 -0.97 -24.98
CA TYR A 203 -20.40 -0.60 -24.25
C TYR A 203 -20.69 0.25 -23.01
N LEU A 204 -21.63 1.20 -23.13
CA LEU A 204 -22.09 2.03 -22.03
C LEU A 204 -22.62 1.18 -20.87
N GLU A 205 -23.47 0.19 -21.17
CA GLU A 205 -24.07 -0.68 -20.16
C GLU A 205 -23.03 -1.57 -19.49
N GLN A 206 -22.05 -2.08 -20.23
CA GLN A 206 -20.93 -2.82 -19.67
C GLN A 206 -20.13 -1.97 -18.64
N ILE A 207 -19.83 -0.71 -18.96
CA ILE A 207 -19.12 0.20 -18.06
C ILE A 207 -19.94 0.53 -16.81
N LYS A 208 -21.28 0.74 -16.96
CA LYS A 208 -22.19 0.95 -15.82
C LYS A 208 -22.15 -0.24 -14.86
N ASN A 209 -22.30 -1.46 -15.39
CA ASN A 209 -22.28 -2.67 -14.59
C ASN A 209 -20.93 -2.92 -13.92
N ASN A 210 -19.82 -2.68 -14.62
CA ASN A 210 -18.47 -2.78 -14.05
C ASN A 210 -18.27 -1.77 -12.92
N LYS A 211 -18.78 -0.55 -13.05
CA LYS A 211 -18.75 0.44 -11.96
C LYS A 211 -19.50 -0.03 -10.72
N LEU A 212 -20.68 -0.65 -10.88
CA LEU A 212 -21.44 -1.22 -9.76
C LEU A 212 -20.66 -2.35 -9.06
N ARG A 213 -20.06 -3.27 -9.83
CA ARG A 213 -19.20 -4.35 -9.30
C ARG A 213 -18.04 -3.76 -8.48
N LEU A 214 -17.33 -2.75 -9.01
CA LEU A 214 -16.24 -2.07 -8.31
C LEU A 214 -16.69 -1.41 -7.01
N LEU A 215 -17.86 -0.78 -6.98
CA LEU A 215 -18.44 -0.17 -5.78
C LEU A 215 -18.78 -1.20 -4.71
N ASN A 216 -19.23 -2.39 -5.11
CA ASN A 216 -19.51 -3.48 -4.19
C ASN A 216 -18.23 -4.07 -3.60
N VAL A 217 -17.26 -4.44 -4.45
CA VAL A 217 -15.95 -4.97 -4.01
C VAL A 217 -15.17 -3.96 -3.15
N LYS A 218 -15.36 -2.65 -3.39
CA LYS A 218 -14.70 -1.61 -2.57
C LYS A 218 -14.99 -1.75 -1.08
N LYS A 219 -16.16 -2.25 -0.70
CA LYS A 219 -16.51 -2.48 0.72
C LYS A 219 -15.59 -3.50 1.37
N GLU A 220 -15.16 -4.52 0.63
CA GLU A 220 -14.24 -5.56 1.09
C GLU A 220 -12.85 -5.01 1.42
N LEU A 221 -12.39 -3.97 0.69
CA LEU A 221 -11.09 -3.32 0.94
C LEU A 221 -11.01 -2.61 2.29
N TYR A 222 -12.13 -2.37 2.93
CA TYR A 222 -12.17 -1.72 4.25
C TYR A 222 -11.92 -2.67 5.41
N PHE A 223 -11.94 -3.98 5.17
CA PHE A 223 -11.50 -4.98 6.14
C PHE A 223 -9.98 -5.09 6.08
N LEU A 224 -9.31 -4.65 7.14
CA LEU A 224 -7.85 -4.67 7.23
C LEU A 224 -7.38 -5.89 8.02
N ALA A 225 -6.18 -6.37 7.72
CA ALA A 225 -5.55 -7.44 8.49
C ALA A 225 -5.20 -6.95 9.91
N HIS A 226 -5.61 -7.70 10.94
CA HIS A 226 -5.47 -7.33 12.35
C HIS A 226 -4.96 -8.49 13.19
N LEU A 227 -3.80 -9.03 12.90
CA LEU A 227 -3.33 -10.20 13.61
C LEU A 227 -2.48 -9.89 14.85
N ASN A 228 -1.70 -8.81 14.87
CA ASN A 228 -0.71 -8.58 15.93
C ASN A 228 -0.43 -7.12 16.31
N PHE A 229 -1.32 -6.18 16.01
CA PHE A 229 -1.17 -4.84 16.56
C PHE A 229 -1.59 -4.82 18.02
N TYR A 230 -0.69 -4.47 18.91
CA TYR A 230 -0.99 -4.29 20.34
C TYR A 230 -2.07 -3.22 20.61
N GLN A 231 -2.39 -2.38 19.62
CA GLN A 231 -3.53 -1.44 19.62
C GLN A 231 -3.96 -1.09 18.17
N PRO A 232 -4.62 -1.98 17.45
CA PRO A 232 -4.99 -1.79 16.05
C PRO A 232 -5.95 -0.62 15.85
N THR A 233 -6.89 -0.41 16.77
CA THR A 233 -7.92 0.63 16.68
C THR A 233 -7.34 2.03 16.68
N SER A 234 -6.33 2.29 17.52
CA SER A 234 -5.71 3.63 17.63
C SER A 234 -4.89 3.99 16.39
N VAL A 235 -4.17 3.03 15.79
CA VAL A 235 -3.43 3.25 14.54
C VAL A 235 -4.40 3.50 13.38
N LEU A 236 -5.51 2.76 13.35
CA LEU A 236 -6.53 2.90 12.31
C LEU A 236 -7.22 4.27 12.38
N LEU A 237 -7.59 4.75 13.57
CA LEU A 237 -8.18 6.08 13.74
C LEU A 237 -7.25 7.18 13.24
N VAL A 238 -5.97 7.12 13.59
CA VAL A 238 -4.97 8.10 13.09
C VAL A 238 -4.78 8.01 11.58
N LEU A 239 -4.87 6.82 10.97
CA LEU A 239 -4.81 6.67 9.51
C LEU A 239 -5.99 7.32 8.81
N ILE A 240 -7.19 7.24 9.39
CA ILE A 240 -8.41 7.81 8.82
C ILE A 240 -8.34 9.33 8.82
N ASP A 241 -7.96 9.94 9.93
CA ASP A 241 -7.79 11.40 10.03
C ASP A 241 -6.78 11.96 9.02
N GLN A 242 -5.77 11.15 8.63
CA GLN A 242 -4.73 11.60 7.71
C GLN A 242 -5.00 11.31 6.24
N VAL A 243 -5.97 10.46 5.95
CA VAL A 243 -6.31 10.05 4.58
C VAL A 243 -7.82 10.05 4.41
N PRO A 244 -8.45 11.20 4.07
CA PRO A 244 -9.90 11.31 3.90
C PRO A 244 -10.51 10.31 2.92
N SER A 245 -9.68 9.76 2.01
CA SER A 245 -10.11 8.69 1.12
C SER A 245 -10.38 7.35 1.82
N LEU A 246 -10.04 7.23 3.10
CA LEU A 246 -10.20 6.04 3.93
C LEU A 246 -11.34 6.16 4.97
N GLU A 247 -12.16 7.23 4.89
CA GLU A 247 -13.28 7.47 5.84
C GLU A 247 -14.26 6.31 5.97
N GLY A 248 -14.37 5.44 4.97
CA GLY A 248 -15.18 4.22 5.05
C GLY A 248 -14.56 3.07 5.86
N LEU A 249 -13.27 3.14 6.22
CA LEU A 249 -12.57 2.07 6.95
C LEU A 249 -13.02 1.93 8.41
N CYS A 250 -13.54 3.00 9.03
CA CYS A 250 -13.92 2.99 10.44
C CYS A 250 -15.19 2.20 10.77
N ALA A 251 -16.19 2.26 9.91
CA ALA A 251 -17.52 1.74 10.23
C ALA A 251 -17.59 0.21 10.32
N HIS A 252 -16.66 -0.50 9.69
CA HIS A 252 -16.68 -1.96 9.57
C HIS A 252 -15.65 -2.69 10.43
N SER A 253 -14.55 -2.05 10.85
CA SER A 253 -13.54 -2.69 11.69
C SER A 253 -14.04 -3.01 13.10
N TYR A 254 -15.06 -2.30 13.62
CA TYR A 254 -15.69 -2.59 14.91
C TYR A 254 -16.51 -3.88 14.92
N GLN A 255 -17.04 -4.34 13.80
CA GLN A 255 -17.82 -5.58 13.75
C GLN A 255 -16.98 -6.84 13.65
N VAL A 256 -15.74 -6.76 13.13
CA VAL A 256 -14.86 -7.94 12.96
C VAL A 256 -14.27 -8.43 14.30
N GLN A 257 -14.18 -7.59 15.32
CA GLN A 257 -13.74 -8.00 16.66
C GLN A 257 -14.61 -9.09 17.32
N LYS A 258 -15.83 -9.32 16.84
CA LYS A 258 -16.73 -10.34 17.38
C LYS A 258 -16.51 -11.77 16.84
N TYR A 259 -15.75 -11.95 15.75
CA TYR A 259 -15.67 -13.25 15.06
C TYR A 259 -14.29 -13.93 15.05
N VAL A 260 -13.23 -13.32 15.60
CA VAL A 260 -11.86 -13.85 15.47
C VAL A 260 -11.35 -14.55 16.75
N TRP A 261 -12.16 -14.71 17.79
CA TRP A 261 -11.78 -15.50 18.97
C TRP A 261 -12.61 -16.78 19.09
N LEU A 262 -12.34 -17.78 18.24
CA LEU A 262 -12.47 -19.18 18.57
C LEU A 262 -11.06 -19.74 18.71
N PRO A 263 -10.64 -20.20 19.90
CA PRO A 263 -9.39 -20.93 20.02
C PRO A 263 -9.56 -22.25 19.29
N ALA A 264 -8.88 -22.40 18.15
CA ALA A 264 -8.67 -23.73 17.58
C ALA A 264 -7.83 -24.52 18.57
N ARG A 265 -8.47 -25.28 19.46
CA ARG A 265 -7.84 -26.39 20.16
C ARG A 265 -7.55 -27.44 19.08
N LEU A 266 -6.38 -27.36 18.47
CA LEU A 266 -5.82 -28.49 17.76
C LEU A 266 -5.32 -29.49 18.81
N ASN A 267 -6.17 -30.45 19.15
CA ASN A 267 -5.73 -31.68 19.81
C ASN A 267 -4.93 -32.47 18.78
N PHE A 268 -3.63 -32.42 18.89
CA PHE A 268 -2.76 -33.43 18.29
C PHE A 268 -2.76 -34.64 19.21
N PRO A 269 -3.06 -35.87 18.73
CA PRO A 269 -2.84 -37.07 19.50
C PRO A 269 -1.33 -37.31 19.73
N PRO A 270 -0.94 -37.88 20.87
CA PRO A 270 0.47 -38.22 21.09
C PRO A 270 0.87 -39.36 20.19
N TYR A 271 2.02 -39.22 19.51
CA TYR A 271 2.82 -40.29 19.00
C TYR A 271 4.06 -40.47 19.85
#